data_a1496ecc591b49719ed5fbeadfaa8b2e
#
_entry.id   a1496ecc591b49719ed5fbeadfaa8b2e
#
_cell.length_a   1.000
_cell.length_b   1.000
_cell.length_c   1.000
_cell.angle_alpha   90.00
_cell.angle_beta   90.00
_cell.angle_gamma   90.00
#
_symmetry.space_group_name_H-M   'P 1'
#
loop_
_entity.id
_entity.type
_entity.pdbx_description
1 polymer ?
#
loop_
_entity_poly.entity_id
_entity_poly.type
_entity_poly.pdbx_seq_one_letter_code
_entity_poly.pdbx_strand_id
1 'polypeptide(L)'
;MEYKIGNEARCAVIGYGSWATAIVGLLTANETRVGWYVRNPEVLEGLLTEGRNPRYLSDMEFDRDRIAPSDDLDGIVREADILILATPSA
;
A
#
# COMPACT_ATOMS: atom_id res chain seq x y z
N MET A 1 30.31 0.42 -5.23
CA MET A 1 29.14 -0.25 -4.75
C MET A 1 27.89 0.53 -5.07
N GLU A 2 26.90 -0.16 -5.50
CA GLU A 2 25.65 0.43 -5.89
C GLU A 2 24.60 0.26 -4.83
N TYR A 3 23.86 1.31 -4.54
CA TYR A 3 22.70 1.20 -3.65
C TYR A 3 21.44 1.13 -4.47
N LYS A 4 20.62 0.15 -4.16
CA LYS A 4 19.36 -0.05 -4.87
C LYS A 4 18.21 0.55 -4.12
N ILE A 5 18.43 1.66 -3.50
CA ILE A 5 17.42 2.32 -2.70
C ILE A 5 16.42 3.00 -3.63
N GLY A 6 15.16 2.89 -3.30
CA GLY A 6 14.12 3.52 -4.08
C GLY A 6 13.58 2.62 -5.17
N ASN A 7 14.41 2.22 -6.10
CA ASN A 7 13.95 1.40 -7.21
C ASN A 7 13.77 -0.06 -6.83
N GLU A 8 14.63 -0.56 -5.96
CA GLU A 8 14.59 -1.98 -5.61
C GLU A 8 14.18 -2.26 -4.19
N ALA A 9 14.15 -1.24 -3.35
CA ALA A 9 13.64 -1.40 -2.00
C ALA A 9 12.14 -1.66 -2.08
N ARG A 10 11.67 -2.64 -1.33
CA ARG A 10 10.26 -3.00 -1.29
C ARG A 10 9.59 -2.30 -0.13
N CYS A 11 8.74 -1.35 -0.45
CA CYS A 11 8.02 -0.61 0.57
C CYS A 11 6.67 -1.27 0.83
N ALA A 12 6.23 -1.23 2.08
CA ALA A 12 4.91 -1.70 2.42
C ALA A 12 4.29 -0.73 3.41
N VAL A 13 2.98 -0.49 3.25
CA VAL A 13 2.22 0.39 4.11
C VAL A 13 1.25 -0.45 4.92
N ILE A 14 1.24 -0.24 6.23
CA ILE A 14 0.36 -0.91 7.16
C ILE A 14 -0.76 0.05 7.53
N GLY A 15 -1.98 -0.25 7.11
CA GLY A 15 -3.13 0.61 7.36
C GLY A 15 -3.88 0.91 6.09
N TYR A 16 -5.14 1.30 6.22
CA TYR A 16 -5.98 1.52 5.04
C TYR A 16 -6.85 2.77 5.13
N GLY A 17 -6.65 3.62 6.13
CA GLY A 17 -7.38 4.86 6.26
C GLY A 17 -6.93 5.91 5.25
N SER A 18 -7.43 7.13 5.39
CA SER A 18 -7.11 8.20 4.44
C SER A 18 -5.63 8.52 4.41
N TRP A 19 -4.98 8.50 5.58
CA TRP A 19 -3.56 8.79 5.68
C TRP A 19 -2.73 7.72 4.94
N ALA A 20 -3.04 6.44 5.20
CA ALA A 20 -2.35 5.36 4.53
C ALA A 20 -2.58 5.41 3.02
N THR A 21 -3.82 5.66 2.60
CA THR A 21 -4.17 5.73 1.19
C THR A 21 -3.40 6.85 0.49
N ALA A 22 -3.26 8.00 1.14
CA ALA A 22 -2.52 9.11 0.57
C ALA A 22 -1.03 8.77 0.43
N ILE A 23 -0.46 8.09 1.43
CA ILE A 23 0.94 7.68 1.38
C ILE A 23 1.18 6.72 0.22
N VAL A 24 0.30 5.74 0.03
CA VAL A 24 0.42 4.82 -1.09
C VAL A 24 0.36 5.59 -2.41
N GLY A 25 -0.51 6.60 -2.49
CA GLY A 25 -0.58 7.43 -3.68
C GLY A 25 0.72 8.14 -3.99
N LEU A 26 1.38 8.67 -2.97
CA LEU A 26 2.66 9.34 -3.17
C LEU A 26 3.74 8.36 -3.63
N LEU A 27 3.77 7.17 -3.02
CA LEU A 27 4.78 6.18 -3.36
C LEU A 27 4.61 5.65 -4.77
N THR A 28 3.36 5.36 -5.16
CA THR A 28 3.11 4.81 -6.48
C THR A 28 3.25 5.85 -7.58
N ALA A 29 3.12 7.14 -7.26
CA ALA A 29 3.34 8.20 -8.22
C ALA A 29 4.79 8.20 -8.72
N ASN A 30 5.71 7.66 -7.94
CA ASN A 30 7.11 7.55 -8.33
C ASN A 30 7.42 6.19 -8.93
N GLU A 31 6.41 5.50 -9.41
CA GLU A 31 6.52 4.20 -10.06
C GLU A 31 7.04 3.10 -9.14
N THR A 32 6.91 3.30 -7.84
CA THR A 32 7.30 2.30 -6.85
C THR A 32 6.13 1.34 -6.64
N ARG A 33 6.42 0.06 -6.61
CA ARG A 33 5.42 -0.93 -6.26
C ARG A 33 5.36 -1.05 -4.74
N VAL A 34 4.15 -1.03 -4.19
CA VAL A 34 3.94 -0.92 -2.76
C VAL A 34 3.09 -2.08 -2.26
N GLY A 35 3.59 -2.79 -1.25
CA GLY A 35 2.77 -3.73 -0.51
C GLY A 35 1.87 -2.95 0.43
N TRP A 36 0.68 -3.47 0.68
CA TRP A 36 -0.31 -2.70 1.44
C TRP A 36 -1.11 -3.66 2.30
N TYR A 37 -0.91 -3.60 3.61
CA TYR A 37 -1.69 -4.43 4.51
C TYR A 37 -3.05 -3.79 4.74
N VAL A 38 -4.10 -4.49 4.34
CA VAL A 38 -5.48 -4.01 4.42
C VAL A 38 -6.30 -5.07 5.12
N ARG A 39 -6.66 -4.80 6.36
CA ARG A 39 -7.41 -5.76 7.16
C ARG A 39 -8.90 -5.77 6.84
N ASN A 40 -9.43 -4.68 6.37
CA ASN A 40 -10.85 -4.54 6.09
C ASN A 40 -11.21 -5.23 4.77
N PRO A 41 -12.12 -6.22 4.76
CA PRO A 41 -12.43 -6.96 3.52
C PRO A 41 -13.03 -6.10 2.42
N GLU A 42 -13.83 -5.12 2.76
CA GLU A 42 -14.46 -4.25 1.78
C GLU A 42 -13.41 -3.40 1.06
N VAL A 43 -12.48 -2.86 1.83
CA VAL A 43 -11.43 -2.04 1.25
C VAL A 43 -10.50 -2.91 0.41
N LEU A 44 -10.16 -4.08 0.92
CA LEU A 44 -9.30 -5.00 0.17
C LEU A 44 -9.91 -5.36 -1.16
N GLU A 45 -11.19 -5.71 -1.18
CA GLU A 45 -11.85 -6.05 -2.42
C GLU A 45 -11.86 -4.90 -3.41
N GLY A 46 -12.14 -3.70 -2.94
CA GLY A 46 -12.16 -2.53 -3.82
C GLY A 46 -10.81 -2.27 -4.46
N LEU A 47 -9.74 -2.44 -3.68
CA LEU A 47 -8.40 -2.25 -4.22
C LEU A 47 -8.02 -3.33 -5.22
N LEU A 48 -8.40 -4.57 -4.95
CA LEU A 48 -8.05 -5.68 -5.84
C LEU A 48 -8.85 -5.65 -7.14
N THR A 49 -10.11 -5.24 -7.10
CA THR A 49 -10.98 -5.30 -8.27
C THR A 49 -11.05 -3.99 -9.03
N GLU A 50 -11.01 -2.86 -8.35
CA GLU A 50 -11.20 -1.56 -8.98
C GLU A 50 -10.01 -0.62 -8.84
N GLY A 51 -9.04 -0.96 -8.00
CA GLY A 51 -7.91 -0.09 -7.75
C GLY A 51 -8.28 1.12 -6.94
N ARG A 52 -9.34 1.05 -6.15
CA ARG A 52 -9.83 2.16 -5.34
C ARG A 52 -10.13 1.71 -3.94
N ASN A 53 -9.87 2.60 -2.98
CA ASN A 53 -10.30 2.39 -1.61
C ASN A 53 -11.72 2.96 -1.48
N PRO A 54 -12.74 2.11 -1.31
CA PRO A 54 -14.12 2.61 -1.33
C PRO A 54 -14.50 3.46 -0.13
N ARG A 55 -13.72 3.42 0.93
CA ARG A 55 -14.07 4.13 2.15
C ARG A 55 -13.27 5.42 2.35
N TYR A 56 -12.08 5.50 1.80
CA TYR A 56 -11.18 6.62 2.03
C TYR A 56 -10.56 7.07 0.74
N LEU A 57 -10.74 8.36 0.40
CA LEU A 57 -10.16 8.94 -0.81
C LEU A 57 -10.55 8.14 -2.05
N SER A 58 -11.85 7.85 -2.15
CA SER A 58 -12.34 6.94 -3.19
C SER A 58 -12.17 7.48 -4.61
N ASP A 59 -11.86 8.76 -4.76
CA ASP A 59 -11.58 9.33 -6.07
C ASP A 59 -10.18 8.98 -6.56
N MET A 60 -9.30 8.53 -5.67
CA MET A 60 -7.96 8.11 -6.07
C MET A 60 -8.02 6.72 -6.69
N GLU A 61 -7.54 6.63 -7.91
CA GLU A 61 -7.46 5.36 -8.59
C GLU A 61 -6.00 4.93 -8.68
N PHE A 62 -5.70 3.72 -8.23
CA PHE A 62 -4.34 3.19 -8.25
C PHE A 62 -4.16 2.26 -9.43
N ASP A 63 -2.95 2.28 -9.99
CA ASP A 63 -2.55 1.28 -10.96
C ASP A 63 -2.38 -0.04 -10.20
N ARG A 64 -3.23 -1.02 -10.50
CA ARG A 64 -3.22 -2.28 -9.77
C ARG A 64 -1.92 -3.05 -9.91
N ASP A 65 -1.13 -2.73 -10.93
CA ASP A 65 0.19 -3.33 -11.08
C ASP A 65 1.20 -2.75 -10.11
N ARG A 66 0.89 -1.62 -9.49
CA ARG A 66 1.81 -0.95 -8.57
C ARG A 66 1.44 -1.12 -7.11
N ILE A 67 0.29 -1.70 -6.83
CA ILE A 67 -0.10 -1.99 -5.45
C ILE A 67 -0.24 -3.49 -5.26
N ALA A 68 0.08 -3.94 -4.07
CA ALA A 68 -0.07 -5.34 -3.70
C ALA A 68 -0.83 -5.42 -2.37
N PRO A 69 -2.15 -5.15 -2.41
CA PRO A 69 -2.93 -5.18 -1.18
C PRO A 69 -3.16 -6.61 -0.73
N SER A 70 -3.11 -6.83 0.57
CA SER A 70 -3.25 -8.15 1.14
C SER A 70 -3.66 -8.04 2.60
N ASP A 71 -4.37 -9.04 3.10
CA ASP A 71 -4.67 -9.14 4.51
C ASP A 71 -3.73 -10.12 5.24
N ASP A 72 -2.68 -10.56 4.57
CA ASP A 72 -1.67 -11.44 5.15
C ASP A 72 -0.51 -10.59 5.65
N LEU A 73 -0.57 -10.23 6.94
CA LEU A 73 0.44 -9.37 7.52
C LEU A 73 1.83 -10.01 7.48
N ASP A 74 1.91 -11.30 7.77
CA ASP A 74 3.21 -12.00 7.76
C ASP A 74 3.86 -11.95 6.37
N GLY A 75 3.07 -12.15 5.33
CA GLY A 75 3.58 -12.09 3.97
C GLY A 75 4.07 -10.69 3.61
N ILE A 76 3.30 -9.68 4.01
CA ILE A 76 3.67 -8.29 3.76
C ILE A 76 4.99 -7.95 4.45
N VAL A 77 5.10 -8.30 5.73
CA VAL A 77 6.30 -7.97 6.52
C VAL A 77 7.51 -8.72 5.99
N ARG A 78 7.31 -9.97 5.61
CA ARG A 78 8.42 -10.81 5.15
C ARG A 78 9.05 -10.28 3.86
N GLU A 79 8.25 -9.68 3.00
CA GLU A 79 8.75 -9.21 1.71
C GLU A 79 9.19 -7.76 1.72
N ALA A 80 8.89 -7.02 2.77
CA ALA A 80 9.18 -5.60 2.79
C ALA A 80 10.57 -5.30 3.31
N ASP A 81 11.24 -4.34 2.68
CA ASP A 81 12.48 -3.79 3.19
C ASP A 81 12.19 -2.58 4.06
N ILE A 82 11.12 -1.86 3.76
CA ILE A 82 10.73 -0.67 4.49
C ILE A 82 9.25 -0.80 4.84
N LEU A 83 8.93 -0.63 6.10
CA LEU A 83 7.54 -0.66 6.58
C LEU A 83 7.13 0.73 7.02
N ILE A 84 6.00 1.18 6.54
CA ILE A 84 5.43 2.46 6.93
C ILE A 84 4.15 2.18 7.70
N LEU A 85 4.15 2.56 8.97
CA LEU A 85 2.99 2.35 9.83
C LEU A 85 2.10 3.57 9.72
N ALA A 86 0.94 3.39 9.13
CA ALA A 86 -0.01 4.46 8.90
C ALA A 86 -1.36 4.11 9.50
N THR A 87 -1.33 3.54 10.70
CA THR A 87 -2.55 3.20 11.42
C THR A 87 -2.95 4.39 12.28
N PRO A 88 -4.25 4.60 12.47
CA PRO A 88 -4.69 5.69 13.32
C PRO A 88 -4.24 5.43 14.76
N SER A 89 -3.82 6.49 15.43
CA SER A 89 -3.52 6.37 16.85
C SER A 89 -4.85 6.34 17.61
N ALA A 90 -4.89 5.50 18.60
CA ALA A 90 -6.10 5.31 19.37
C ALA A 90 -6.35 6.48 20.31
#